data_cf716959e4b8bd0310efa53848c93a72
#
_entry.id   cf716959e4b8bd0310efa53848c93a72
#
_cell.length_a   1.000
_cell.length_b   1.000
_cell.length_c   1.000
_cell.angle_alpha   90.00
_cell.angle_beta   90.00
_cell.angle_gamma   90.00
#
_symmetry.space_group_name_H-M   'P 1'
#
loop_
_entity.id
_entity.type
_entity.pdbx_description
1 polymer ?
#
loop_
_entity_poly.entity_id
_entity_poly.type
_entity_poly.pdbx_seq_one_letter_code
_entity_poly.pdbx_strand_id
1 'polypeptide(L)'
;MSKTMLYGLAKCSTCIKARDWLDTHGVAHTFVDYRDEPVPAATLKAWAGKVGGWEKLVNRTSMTWRALPEERRAASTDAQWTKLIAEYPALVRRPVTVTGDGEVTVGFSEKRYGERFA
;
A
#
# COMPACT_ATOMS: atom_id res chain seq x y z
N MET A 1 13.00 1.15 -18.88
CA MET A 1 11.54 0.99 -18.93
C MET A 1 10.96 1.03 -17.53
N SER A 2 9.87 1.75 -17.38
CA SER A 2 9.19 1.83 -16.09
C SER A 2 8.52 0.50 -15.79
N LYS A 3 8.72 -0.01 -14.58
CA LYS A 3 8.02 -1.20 -14.11
C LYS A 3 7.05 -0.79 -13.02
N THR A 4 5.77 -1.03 -13.23
CA THR A 4 4.73 -0.70 -12.26
C THR A 4 4.45 -1.91 -11.37
N MET A 5 4.53 -1.70 -10.05
CA MET A 5 4.21 -2.72 -9.05
C MET A 5 2.98 -2.28 -8.28
N LEU A 6 2.07 -3.20 -8.08
CA LEU A 6 0.85 -2.96 -7.31
C LEU A 6 0.82 -3.93 -6.14
N TYR A 7 0.82 -3.40 -4.93
CA TYR A 7 0.80 -4.21 -3.72
C TYR A 7 -0.55 -4.08 -3.02
N GLY A 8 -1.12 -5.18 -2.62
CA GLY A 8 -2.40 -5.16 -1.96
C GLY A 8 -2.87 -6.55 -1.55
N LEU A 9 -4.17 -6.73 -1.52
CA LEU A 9 -4.79 -8.02 -1.23
C LEU A 9 -5.64 -8.44 -2.42
N ALA A 10 -5.49 -9.69 -2.86
CA ALA A 10 -6.15 -10.19 -4.06
C ALA A 10 -7.68 -10.07 -4.01
N LYS A 11 -8.27 -10.19 -2.81
CA LYS A 11 -9.72 -10.13 -2.63
C LYS A 11 -10.24 -8.74 -2.26
N CYS A 12 -9.38 -7.73 -2.20
CA CYS A 12 -9.79 -6.36 -1.88
C CYS A 12 -10.46 -5.72 -3.10
N SER A 13 -11.70 -5.22 -2.93
CA SER A 13 -12.43 -4.61 -4.04
C SER A 13 -11.72 -3.42 -4.67
N THR A 14 -11.07 -2.60 -3.85
CA THR A 14 -10.30 -1.45 -4.34
C THR A 14 -9.09 -1.90 -5.16
N CYS A 15 -8.42 -2.97 -4.72
CA CYS A 15 -7.29 -3.54 -5.48
C CYS A 15 -7.76 -4.13 -6.81
N ILE A 16 -8.90 -4.79 -6.82
CA ILE A 16 -9.50 -5.36 -8.04
C ILE A 16 -9.81 -4.23 -9.03
N LYS A 17 -10.43 -3.15 -8.56
CA LYS A 17 -10.73 -1.99 -9.40
C LYS A 17 -9.46 -1.37 -9.99
N ALA A 18 -8.41 -1.25 -9.19
CA ALA A 18 -7.14 -0.70 -9.64
C ALA A 18 -6.50 -1.57 -10.72
N ARG A 19 -6.50 -2.88 -10.54
CA ARG A 19 -5.96 -3.84 -11.52
C ARG A 19 -6.76 -3.79 -12.81
N ASP A 20 -8.10 -3.75 -12.72
CA ASP A 20 -8.95 -3.66 -13.90
C ASP A 20 -8.70 -2.37 -14.67
N TRP A 21 -8.53 -1.26 -13.96
CA TRP A 21 -8.22 0.03 -14.61
C TRP A 21 -6.90 -0.05 -15.37
N LEU A 22 -5.86 -0.61 -14.75
CA LEU A 22 -4.54 -0.76 -15.38
C LEU A 22 -4.61 -1.66 -16.62
N ASP A 23 -5.33 -2.78 -16.52
CA ASP A 23 -5.52 -3.70 -17.64
C ASP A 23 -6.27 -3.02 -18.79
N THR A 24 -7.35 -2.32 -18.48
CA THR A 24 -8.19 -1.64 -19.48
C THR A 24 -7.41 -0.55 -20.21
N HIS A 25 -6.50 0.13 -19.52
CA HIS A 25 -5.70 1.21 -20.11
C HIS A 25 -4.35 0.74 -20.67
N GLY A 26 -4.12 -0.56 -20.71
CA GLY A 26 -2.91 -1.13 -21.29
C GLY A 26 -1.63 -0.86 -20.53
N VAL A 27 -1.73 -0.62 -19.22
CA VAL A 27 -0.57 -0.39 -18.37
C VAL A 27 -0.04 -1.72 -17.84
N ALA A 28 1.15 -2.11 -18.29
CA ALA A 28 1.81 -3.31 -17.80
C ALA A 28 2.16 -3.15 -16.32
N HIS A 29 1.81 -4.15 -15.51
CA HIS A 29 2.05 -4.10 -14.07
C HIS A 29 2.16 -5.51 -13.48
N THR A 30 2.76 -5.59 -12.29
CA THR A 30 2.83 -6.83 -11.52
C THR A 30 2.07 -6.61 -10.21
N PHE A 31 1.16 -7.53 -9.89
CA PHE A 31 0.43 -7.49 -8.62
C PHE A 31 1.11 -8.40 -7.61
N VAL A 32 1.30 -7.89 -6.39
CA VAL A 32 1.84 -8.64 -5.26
C VAL A 32 0.84 -8.60 -4.12
N ASP A 33 0.39 -9.78 -3.68
CA ASP A 33 -0.44 -9.88 -2.48
C ASP A 33 0.50 -9.93 -1.28
N TYR A 34 0.51 -8.85 -0.49
CA TYR A 34 1.47 -8.73 0.62
C TYR A 34 1.13 -9.62 1.82
N ARG A 35 -0.01 -10.32 1.79
CA ARG A 35 -0.32 -11.35 2.77
C ARG A 35 0.49 -12.62 2.47
N ASP A 36 0.62 -12.96 1.19
CA ASP A 36 1.39 -14.13 0.73
C ASP A 36 2.89 -13.82 0.64
N GLU A 37 3.22 -12.60 0.25
CA GLU A 37 4.59 -12.14 0.11
C GLU A 37 4.79 -10.89 0.98
N PRO A 38 5.12 -11.08 2.28
CA PRO A 38 5.27 -9.95 3.19
C PRO A 38 6.30 -8.94 2.72
N VAL A 39 5.96 -7.66 2.86
CA VAL A 39 6.85 -6.57 2.47
C VAL A 39 7.96 -6.40 3.51
N PRO A 40 9.24 -6.38 3.10
CA PRO A 40 10.34 -6.17 4.03
C PRO A 40 10.24 -4.84 4.78
N ALA A 41 10.74 -4.81 6.01
CA ALA A 41 10.72 -3.62 6.85
C ALA A 41 11.37 -2.41 6.17
N ALA A 42 12.49 -2.61 5.49
CA ALA A 42 13.18 -1.53 4.78
C ALA A 42 12.31 -0.93 3.67
N THR A 43 11.55 -1.76 2.97
CA THR A 43 10.63 -1.32 1.92
C THR A 43 9.46 -0.54 2.51
N LEU A 44 8.90 -1.01 3.62
CA LEU A 44 7.82 -0.30 4.32
C LEU A 44 8.27 1.08 4.78
N LYS A 45 9.47 1.17 5.31
CA LYS A 45 10.06 2.44 5.74
C LYS A 45 10.22 3.40 4.57
N ALA A 46 10.70 2.91 3.44
CA ALA A 46 10.85 3.70 2.23
C ALA A 46 9.49 4.21 1.73
N TRP A 47 8.47 3.37 1.74
CA TRP A 47 7.11 3.76 1.34
C TRP A 47 6.56 4.84 2.27
N ALA A 48 6.72 4.67 3.59
CA ALA A 48 6.26 5.66 4.54
C ALA A 48 6.87 7.03 4.28
N GLY A 49 8.17 7.07 4.00
CA GLY A 49 8.86 8.31 3.64
C GLY A 49 8.33 8.94 2.36
N LYS A 50 8.01 8.11 1.36
CA LYS A 50 7.51 8.59 0.06
C LYS A 50 6.09 9.14 0.12
N VAL A 51 5.22 8.55 0.95
CA VAL A 51 3.82 8.97 1.03
C VAL A 51 3.57 10.06 2.07
N GLY A 52 4.58 10.44 2.82
CA GLY A 52 4.47 11.52 3.80
C GLY A 52 4.32 11.08 5.25
N GLY A 53 4.68 9.85 5.57
CA GLY A 53 4.71 9.33 6.92
C GLY A 53 3.91 8.05 7.11
N TRP A 54 4.16 7.36 8.23
CA TRP A 54 3.47 6.12 8.58
C TRP A 54 1.95 6.30 8.67
N GLU A 55 1.51 7.45 9.14
CA GLU A 55 0.08 7.76 9.30
C GLU A 55 -0.65 7.81 7.96
N LYS A 56 0.07 8.08 6.88
CA LYS A 56 -0.48 8.08 5.53
C LYS A 56 -0.39 6.71 4.87
N LEU A 57 0.54 5.87 5.30
CA LEU A 57 0.66 4.50 4.79
C LEU A 57 -0.33 3.56 5.46
N VAL A 58 -0.60 3.76 6.74
CA VAL A 58 -1.48 2.90 7.55
C VAL A 58 -2.90 3.44 7.56
N ASN A 59 -3.87 2.53 7.33
CA ASN A 59 -5.28 2.89 7.39
C ASN A 59 -5.80 2.85 8.82
N ARG A 60 -5.81 3.99 9.50
CA ARG A 60 -6.25 4.11 10.90
C ARG A 60 -7.77 4.15 11.04
N THR A 61 -8.51 4.10 9.95
CA THR A 61 -9.97 3.99 10.00
C THR A 61 -10.45 2.55 9.81
N SER A 62 -9.54 1.61 9.54
CA SER A 62 -9.88 0.22 9.32
C SER A 62 -10.35 -0.47 10.60
N MET A 63 -11.11 -1.54 10.44
CA MET A 63 -11.54 -2.36 11.58
C MET A 63 -10.34 -3.02 12.26
N THR A 64 -9.33 -3.41 11.48
CA THR A 64 -8.09 -3.98 12.02
C THR A 64 -7.42 -3.03 12.99
N TRP A 65 -7.29 -1.74 12.60
CA TRP A 65 -6.71 -0.72 13.47
C TRP A 65 -7.54 -0.51 14.74
N ARG A 66 -8.85 -0.39 14.59
CA ARG A 66 -9.76 -0.14 15.72
C ARG A 66 -9.77 -1.28 16.73
N ALA A 67 -9.51 -2.51 16.28
CA ALA A 67 -9.47 -3.68 17.14
C ALA A 67 -8.15 -3.83 17.91
N LEU A 68 -7.14 -3.03 17.60
CA LEU A 68 -5.84 -3.11 18.27
C LEU A 68 -5.91 -2.57 19.69
N PRO A 69 -5.14 -3.15 20.64
CA PRO A 69 -4.95 -2.56 21.96
C PRO A 69 -4.39 -1.14 21.84
N GLU A 70 -4.71 -0.29 22.81
CA GLU A 70 -4.28 1.10 22.80
C GLU A 70 -2.76 1.24 22.67
N GLU A 71 -2.00 0.41 23.36
CA GLU A 71 -0.53 0.43 23.32
C GLU A 71 0.02 0.12 21.93
N ARG A 72 -0.69 -0.69 21.13
CA ARG A 72 -0.28 -1.01 19.77
C ARG A 72 -0.58 0.13 18.81
N ARG A 73 -1.64 0.90 19.09
CA ARG A 73 -2.00 2.08 18.31
C ARG A 73 -1.11 3.28 18.61
N ALA A 74 -0.29 3.18 19.66
CA ALA A 74 0.65 4.23 20.06
C ALA A 74 2.03 4.08 19.42
N ALA A 75 2.16 3.27 18.36
CA ALA A 75 3.42 3.12 17.63
C ALA A 75 3.95 4.49 17.18
N SER A 76 5.22 4.75 17.42
CA SER A 76 5.85 6.04 17.10
C SER A 76 7.20 5.93 16.43
N THR A 77 7.86 4.76 16.51
CA THR A 77 9.16 4.55 15.86
C THR A 77 9.00 3.67 14.62
N ASP A 78 9.95 3.75 13.69
CA ASP A 78 9.94 2.91 12.50
C ASP A 78 9.89 1.43 12.88
N ALA A 79 10.67 1.03 13.89
CA ALA A 79 10.69 -0.36 14.35
C ALA A 79 9.32 -0.82 14.86
N GLN A 80 8.63 0.04 15.62
CA GLN A 80 7.29 -0.27 16.12
C GLN A 80 6.28 -0.40 14.98
N TRP A 81 6.31 0.51 14.02
CA TRP A 81 5.41 0.47 12.87
C TRP A 81 5.66 -0.76 11.99
N THR A 82 6.92 -1.07 11.69
CA THR A 82 7.23 -2.23 10.85
C THR A 82 6.85 -3.54 11.52
N LYS A 83 7.05 -3.65 12.83
CA LYS A 83 6.64 -4.83 13.60
C LYS A 83 5.12 -4.98 13.60
N LEU A 84 4.40 -3.88 13.79
CA LEU A 84 2.94 -3.88 13.79
C LEU A 84 2.38 -4.32 12.44
N ILE A 85 2.93 -3.81 11.36
CA ILE A 85 2.51 -4.17 10.00
C ILE A 85 2.84 -5.63 9.69
N ALA A 86 3.99 -6.14 10.17
CA ALA A 86 4.35 -7.54 9.99
C ALA A 86 3.31 -8.48 10.63
N GLU A 87 2.77 -8.09 11.77
CA GLU A 87 1.72 -8.84 12.46
C GLU A 87 0.34 -8.65 11.81
N TYR A 88 0.07 -7.46 11.29
CA TYR A 88 -1.23 -7.08 10.72
C TYR A 88 -1.06 -6.43 9.35
N PRO A 89 -0.72 -7.21 8.31
CA PRO A 89 -0.47 -6.64 6.97
C PRO A 89 -1.65 -5.83 6.42
N ALA A 90 -2.87 -6.17 6.81
CA ALA A 90 -4.06 -5.46 6.34
C ALA A 90 -4.13 -3.99 6.78
N LEU A 91 -3.24 -3.56 7.68
CA LEU A 91 -3.15 -2.15 8.08
C LEU A 91 -2.63 -1.25 6.96
N VAL A 92 -1.84 -1.79 6.03
CA VAL A 92 -1.30 -0.99 4.92
C VAL A 92 -2.44 -0.62 3.98
N ARG A 93 -2.53 0.68 3.64
CA ARG A 93 -3.53 1.17 2.69
C ARG A 93 -3.36 0.47 1.35
N ARG A 94 -4.47 0.15 0.70
CA ARG A 94 -4.49 -0.64 -0.53
C ARG A 94 -5.14 0.13 -1.67
N PRO A 95 -4.63 -0.03 -2.88
CA PRO A 95 -3.33 -0.62 -3.20
C PRO A 95 -2.19 0.36 -2.97
N VAL A 96 -0.97 -0.15 -2.80
CA VAL A 96 0.23 0.66 -2.88
C VAL A 96 0.75 0.52 -4.30
N THR A 97 0.86 1.63 -5.01
CA THR A 97 1.29 1.65 -6.40
C THR A 97 2.68 2.27 -6.50
N VAL A 98 3.62 1.48 -7.01
CA VAL A 98 5.02 1.92 -7.18
C VAL A 98 5.35 1.89 -8.66
N THR A 99 5.72 3.04 -9.21
CA THR A 99 6.15 3.14 -10.60
C THR A 99 7.67 3.04 -10.73
N GLY A 100 8.16 2.78 -11.94
CA GLY A 100 9.60 2.58 -12.18
C GLY A 100 10.48 3.77 -11.83
N ASP A 101 9.91 4.96 -11.74
CA ASP A 101 10.59 6.18 -11.30
C ASP A 101 10.72 6.29 -9.78
N GLY A 102 10.19 5.32 -9.04
CA GLY A 102 10.23 5.31 -7.57
C GLY A 102 9.09 6.05 -6.89
N GLU A 103 8.12 6.57 -7.65
CA GLU A 103 6.96 7.23 -7.05
C GLU A 103 6.06 6.20 -6.38
N VAL A 104 5.62 6.50 -5.16
CA VAL A 104 4.75 5.62 -4.36
C VAL A 104 3.48 6.37 -3.99
N THR A 105 2.32 5.75 -4.26
CA THR A 105 1.03 6.29 -3.84
C THR A 105 0.21 5.20 -3.17
N VAL A 106 -0.75 5.61 -2.35
CA VAL A 106 -1.68 4.68 -1.69
C VAL A 106 -3.11 4.99 -2.12
N GLY A 107 -3.92 3.93 -2.19
CA GLY A 107 -5.31 4.04 -2.60
C GLY A 107 -5.47 4.05 -4.12
N PHE A 108 -6.72 4.04 -4.56
CA PHE A 108 -7.07 4.07 -5.98
C PHE A 108 -8.12 5.13 -6.24
N SER A 109 -7.90 5.90 -7.30
CA SER A 109 -8.92 6.77 -7.89
C SER A 109 -8.66 6.81 -9.39
N GLU A 110 -9.73 6.73 -10.18
CA GLU A 110 -9.60 6.80 -11.64
C GLU A 110 -8.96 8.09 -12.09
N LYS A 111 -9.31 9.19 -11.44
CA LYS A 111 -8.74 10.50 -11.75
C LYS A 111 -7.22 10.52 -11.54
N ARG A 112 -6.78 10.05 -10.38
CA ARG A 112 -5.34 10.06 -10.04
C ARG A 112 -4.55 9.12 -10.93
N TYR A 113 -5.10 7.94 -11.23
CA TYR A 113 -4.46 7.01 -12.15
C TYR A 113 -4.42 7.57 -13.58
N GLY A 114 -5.49 8.22 -14.01
CA GLY A 114 -5.54 8.86 -15.31
C GLY A 114 -4.44 9.92 -15.48
N GLU A 115 -4.20 10.71 -14.46
CA GLU A 115 -3.14 11.71 -14.45
C GLU A 115 -1.75 11.08 -14.42
N ARG A 116 -1.60 10.00 -13.63
CA ARG A 116 -0.30 9.37 -13.41
C ARG A 116 0.18 8.52 -14.59
N PHE A 117 -0.75 7.86 -15.28
CA PHE A 117 -0.45 6.96 -16.38
C PHE A 117 -0.87 7.50 -17.74
N ALA A 118 -1.20 8.75 -17.82
CA ALA A 118 -1.60 9.39 -19.08
C ALA A 118 -0.44 9.45 -20.09
#